data_7c6bf4f5c203145b9e128da032c8f44e
#
_entry.id   7c6bf4f5c203145b9e128da032c8f44e
#
_cell.length_a   1.000
_cell.length_b   1.000
_cell.length_c   1.000
_cell.angle_alpha   90.00
_cell.angle_beta   90.00
_cell.angle_gamma   90.00
#
_symmetry.space_group_name_H-M   'P 1'
#
loop_
_entity.id
_entity.type
_entity.pdbx_description
1 polymer ?
#
loop_
_entity_poly.entity_id
_entity_poly.type
_entity_poly.pdbx_seq_one_letter_code
_entity_poly.pdbx_strand_id
1 'polypeptide(L)'
;MNRLAPWVLLPLALAGCGTALTPQRLAPSVAEVFGGLYVQQQRLVGRTDVSRATLLPLASCRRSGPAVTGPGEDWTCTVQYVDGPAAAQAFEVQLKPDGCWKADGPPATQPAQLTDALTGAPVVNPLAEFDGCVDTSWR
;
A
#
# COMPACT_ATOMS: atom_id res chain seq x y z
N MET A 1 -67.57 -1.13 -5.35
CA MET A 1 -66.48 -0.41 -6.07
C MET A 1 -65.15 -0.72 -5.39
N ASN A 2 -64.44 -1.69 -5.92
CA ASN A 2 -63.16 -2.13 -5.39
C ASN A 2 -62.05 -1.27 -5.97
N ARG A 3 -61.40 -0.46 -5.14
CA ARG A 3 -60.17 0.22 -5.52
C ARG A 3 -59.01 -0.69 -5.12
N LEU A 4 -58.48 -1.40 -6.11
CA LEU A 4 -57.21 -2.13 -5.98
C LEU A 4 -56.08 -1.08 -5.96
N ALA A 5 -55.42 -0.95 -4.84
CA ALA A 5 -54.19 -0.19 -4.72
C ALA A 5 -53.05 -0.99 -5.37
N PRO A 6 -52.23 -0.39 -6.23
CA PRO A 6 -51.05 -1.06 -6.75
C PRO A 6 -50.00 -1.12 -5.68
N TRP A 7 -49.57 -2.32 -5.35
CA TRP A 7 -48.38 -2.58 -4.51
C TRP A 7 -47.17 -2.18 -5.33
N VAL A 8 -46.58 -1.05 -4.96
CA VAL A 8 -45.26 -0.64 -5.46
C VAL A 8 -44.25 -1.49 -4.74
N LEU A 9 -43.76 -2.53 -5.41
CA LEU A 9 -42.57 -3.26 -4.98
C LEU A 9 -41.37 -2.34 -5.23
N LEU A 10 -40.90 -1.69 -4.14
CA LEU A 10 -39.59 -1.07 -4.14
C LEU A 10 -38.55 -2.19 -4.26
N PRO A 11 -37.66 -2.16 -5.26
CA PRO A 11 -36.51 -3.03 -5.25
C PRO A 11 -35.61 -2.61 -4.09
N LEU A 12 -35.45 -3.45 -3.07
CA LEU A 12 -34.36 -3.35 -2.14
C LEU A 12 -33.08 -3.52 -2.96
N ALA A 13 -32.42 -2.43 -3.27
CA ALA A 13 -31.05 -2.47 -3.72
C ALA A 13 -30.24 -2.98 -2.53
N LEU A 14 -29.92 -4.26 -2.54
CA LEU A 14 -28.89 -4.84 -1.73
C LEU A 14 -27.59 -4.16 -2.15
N ALA A 15 -27.24 -3.05 -1.45
CA ALA A 15 -25.91 -2.52 -1.49
C ALA A 15 -25.01 -3.62 -0.92
N GLY A 16 -24.37 -4.39 -1.80
CA GLY A 16 -23.43 -5.40 -1.42
C GLY A 16 -22.35 -4.72 -0.59
N CYS A 17 -22.18 -5.14 0.69
CA CYS A 17 -21.04 -4.82 1.52
C CYS A 17 -19.79 -5.50 0.94
N GLY A 18 -19.44 -5.21 -0.32
CA GLY A 18 -18.18 -5.54 -0.92
C GLY A 18 -17.12 -4.61 -0.34
N THR A 19 -16.06 -5.20 0.22
CA THR A 19 -14.88 -4.46 0.64
C THR A 19 -14.20 -3.88 -0.62
N ALA A 20 -14.61 -2.69 -1.04
CA ALA A 20 -14.04 -2.04 -2.21
C ALA A 20 -12.55 -1.78 -2.00
N LEU A 21 -11.73 -2.15 -2.99
CA LEU A 21 -10.30 -1.85 -3.02
C LEU A 21 -10.11 -0.41 -3.48
N THR A 22 -10.02 0.50 -2.53
CA THR A 22 -9.94 1.94 -2.74
C THR A 22 -8.55 2.48 -2.43
N PRO A 23 -8.17 3.67 -2.96
CA PRO A 23 -6.93 4.34 -2.56
C PRO A 23 -6.82 4.52 -1.04
N GLN A 24 -7.91 4.84 -0.36
CA GLN A 24 -7.97 5.09 1.08
C GLN A 24 -7.73 3.83 1.92
N ARG A 25 -7.92 2.66 1.34
CA ARG A 25 -7.66 1.37 1.99
C ARG A 25 -6.27 0.83 1.64
N LEU A 26 -5.83 1.01 0.41
CA LEU A 26 -4.51 0.57 -0.03
C LEU A 26 -3.39 1.40 0.63
N ALA A 27 -3.54 2.71 0.69
CA ALA A 27 -2.50 3.61 1.16
C ALA A 27 -2.01 3.32 2.60
N PRO A 28 -2.87 3.14 3.61
CA PRO A 28 -2.42 2.81 4.96
C PRO A 28 -1.66 1.47 5.02
N SER A 29 -2.09 0.48 4.25
CA SER A 29 -1.44 -0.83 4.18
C SER A 29 -0.01 -0.70 3.63
N VAL A 30 0.17 0.05 2.55
CA VAL A 30 1.50 0.30 1.95
C VAL A 30 2.39 1.09 2.92
N ALA A 31 1.86 2.14 3.55
CA ALA A 31 2.62 2.95 4.50
C ALA A 31 3.11 2.14 5.71
N GLU A 32 2.28 1.26 6.23
CA GLU A 32 2.64 0.42 7.39
C GLU A 32 3.77 -0.54 7.05
N VAL A 33 3.66 -1.26 5.94
CA VAL A 33 4.70 -2.20 5.51
C VAL A 33 6.00 -1.46 5.17
N PHE A 34 5.90 -0.34 4.44
CA PHE A 34 7.06 0.50 4.14
C PHE A 34 7.80 0.94 5.41
N GLY A 35 7.09 1.42 6.42
CA GLY A 35 7.72 1.91 7.67
C GLY A 35 8.55 0.84 8.36
N GLY A 36 8.03 -0.38 8.46
CA GLY A 36 8.77 -1.51 9.03
C GLY A 36 10.00 -1.90 8.22
N LEU A 37 9.84 -1.99 6.91
CA LEU A 37 10.93 -2.36 5.99
C LEU A 37 12.00 -1.27 5.86
N TYR A 38 11.62 0.01 5.94
CA TYR A 38 12.58 1.10 5.95
C TYR A 38 13.50 1.04 7.18
N VAL A 39 12.94 0.79 8.35
CA VAL A 39 13.74 0.59 9.57
C VAL A 39 14.71 -0.58 9.41
N GLN A 40 14.23 -1.70 8.84
CA GLN A 40 15.07 -2.86 8.56
C GLN A 40 16.19 -2.53 7.57
N GLN A 41 15.87 -1.84 6.48
CA GLN A 41 16.85 -1.39 5.48
C GLN A 41 17.93 -0.53 6.13
N GLN A 42 17.54 0.43 6.96
CA GLN A 42 18.50 1.33 7.62
C GLN A 42 19.41 0.58 8.59
N ARG A 43 18.92 -0.42 9.29
CA ARG A 43 19.75 -1.30 10.12
C ARG A 43 20.77 -2.07 9.31
N LEU A 44 20.39 -2.58 8.15
CA LEU A 44 21.32 -3.29 7.26
C LEU A 44 22.50 -2.41 6.82
N VAL A 45 22.26 -1.13 6.60
CA VAL A 45 23.31 -0.17 6.22
C VAL A 45 23.99 0.52 7.44
N GLY A 46 23.73 0.03 8.66
CA GLY A 46 24.42 0.45 9.87
C GLY A 46 23.77 1.61 10.63
N ARG A 47 22.55 2.03 10.26
CA ARG A 47 21.80 3.07 10.99
C ARG A 47 20.83 2.45 11.98
N THR A 48 21.02 2.75 13.27
CA THR A 48 20.20 2.22 14.37
C THR A 48 19.32 3.28 15.04
N ASP A 49 19.40 4.53 14.58
CA ASP A 49 18.67 5.68 15.10
C ASP A 49 17.28 5.86 14.49
N VAL A 50 16.94 5.08 13.46
CA VAL A 50 15.65 5.18 12.75
C VAL A 50 14.62 4.28 13.42
N SER A 51 13.44 4.85 13.69
CA SER A 51 12.28 4.11 14.23
C SER A 51 11.01 4.45 13.44
N ARG A 52 10.03 3.55 13.48
CA ARG A 52 8.72 3.82 12.85
C ARG A 52 8.02 5.05 13.44
N ALA A 53 8.18 5.28 14.74
CA ALA A 53 7.57 6.41 15.42
C ALA A 53 8.11 7.76 14.92
N THR A 54 9.36 7.82 14.48
CA THR A 54 9.98 9.06 13.96
C THR A 54 9.78 9.22 12.47
N LEU A 55 9.58 8.13 11.71
CA LEU A 55 9.36 8.18 10.26
C LEU A 55 8.01 8.77 9.89
N LEU A 56 6.96 8.52 10.64
CA LEU A 56 5.58 8.96 10.36
C LEU A 56 5.16 8.70 8.89
N PRO A 57 5.24 7.47 8.38
CA PRO A 57 4.99 7.21 6.98
C PRO A 57 3.52 7.45 6.62
N LEU A 58 3.30 8.13 5.52
CA LEU A 58 1.98 8.44 4.98
C LEU A 58 1.99 8.17 3.48
N ALA A 59 1.12 7.29 3.01
CA ALA A 59 1.02 6.98 1.59
C ALA A 59 -0.18 7.65 0.93
N SER A 60 -0.02 7.90 -0.36
CA SER A 60 -1.09 8.29 -1.28
C SER A 60 -1.01 7.40 -2.51
N CYS A 61 -2.09 6.72 -2.83
CA CYS A 61 -2.15 5.76 -3.94
C CYS A 61 -3.15 6.22 -4.99
N ARG A 62 -2.82 5.99 -6.25
CA ARG A 62 -3.70 6.28 -7.40
C ARG A 62 -3.47 5.29 -8.52
N ARG A 63 -4.47 5.11 -9.37
CA ARG A 63 -4.34 4.39 -10.64
C ARG A 63 -4.01 5.34 -11.78
N SER A 64 -3.25 4.87 -12.75
CA SER A 64 -2.94 5.63 -13.97
C SER A 64 -3.99 5.48 -15.07
N GLY A 65 -4.78 4.40 -15.03
CA GLY A 65 -5.85 4.13 -15.98
C GLY A 65 -7.17 4.86 -15.65
N PRO A 66 -8.25 4.59 -16.42
CA PRO A 66 -9.55 5.24 -16.22
C PRO A 66 -10.26 4.78 -14.95
N ALA A 67 -9.99 3.57 -14.46
CA ALA A 67 -10.53 3.09 -13.19
C ALA A 67 -9.84 3.78 -12.02
N VAL A 68 -10.61 4.16 -11.00
CA VAL A 68 -10.09 4.84 -9.79
C VAL A 68 -10.00 3.92 -8.58
N THR A 69 -10.64 2.76 -8.64
CA THR A 69 -10.68 1.72 -7.59
C THR A 69 -10.49 0.35 -8.19
N GLY A 70 -10.40 -0.68 -7.34
CA GLY A 70 -10.36 -2.08 -7.73
C GLY A 70 -8.97 -2.63 -8.02
N PRO A 71 -8.89 -3.94 -8.31
CA PRO A 71 -7.63 -4.58 -8.64
C PRO A 71 -7.05 -4.07 -9.96
N GLY A 72 -5.72 -4.12 -10.09
CA GLY A 72 -5.01 -3.73 -11.30
C GLY A 72 -3.51 -3.61 -11.07
N GLU A 73 -2.78 -3.54 -12.18
CA GLU A 73 -1.32 -3.42 -12.19
C GLU A 73 -0.84 -1.98 -12.34
N ASP A 74 -1.75 -1.03 -12.42
CA ASP A 74 -1.50 0.37 -12.76
C ASP A 74 -1.58 1.31 -11.54
N TRP A 75 -1.42 0.78 -10.34
CA TRP A 75 -1.36 1.57 -9.13
C TRP A 75 0.03 2.17 -8.93
N THR A 76 0.06 3.41 -8.47
CA THR A 76 1.26 4.07 -7.96
C THR A 76 0.98 4.57 -6.55
N CYS A 77 1.81 4.17 -5.59
CA CYS A 77 1.76 4.66 -4.21
C CYS A 77 3.00 5.49 -3.92
N THR A 78 2.81 6.72 -3.48
CA THR A 78 3.89 7.59 -3.00
C THR A 78 3.84 7.63 -1.49
N VAL A 79 4.93 7.23 -0.83
CA VAL A 79 5.08 7.27 0.62
C VAL A 79 5.90 8.50 0.99
N GLN A 80 5.32 9.37 1.80
CA GLN A 80 6.00 10.48 2.45
C GLN A 80 6.45 10.04 3.84
N TYR A 81 7.66 10.40 4.24
CA TYR A 81 8.22 10.05 5.53
C TYR A 81 9.25 11.09 5.99
N VAL A 82 9.64 11.01 7.24
CA VAL A 82 10.64 11.90 7.84
C VAL A 82 11.83 11.08 8.31
N ASP A 83 12.98 11.32 7.70
CA ASP A 83 14.26 10.75 8.12
C ASP A 83 15.29 11.90 8.22
N GLY A 84 15.18 12.67 9.33
CA GLY A 84 15.81 13.98 9.42
C GLY A 84 15.02 14.99 8.57
N PRO A 85 15.35 15.22 7.30
CA PRO A 85 14.49 15.94 6.37
C PRO A 85 13.25 15.12 5.98
N ALA A 86 12.23 15.82 5.47
CA ALA A 86 11.10 15.19 4.80
C ALA A 86 11.55 14.56 3.48
N ALA A 87 11.04 13.36 3.19
CA ALA A 87 11.34 12.61 1.98
C ALA A 87 10.08 11.98 1.41
N ALA A 88 10.13 11.60 0.14
CA ALA A 88 9.05 10.88 -0.52
C ALA A 88 9.63 9.84 -1.48
N GLN A 89 8.93 8.72 -1.61
CA GLN A 89 9.31 7.64 -2.51
C GLN A 89 8.08 7.04 -3.18
N ALA A 90 8.14 6.87 -4.49
CA ALA A 90 7.07 6.28 -5.29
C ALA A 90 7.37 4.80 -5.57
N PHE A 91 6.31 3.99 -5.53
CA PHE A 91 6.34 2.56 -5.83
C PHE A 91 5.27 2.23 -6.86
N GLU A 92 5.60 1.37 -7.80
CA GLU A 92 4.61 0.74 -8.67
C GLU A 92 3.97 -0.42 -7.90
N VAL A 93 2.64 -0.47 -7.88
CA VAL A 93 1.89 -1.44 -7.08
C VAL A 93 0.93 -2.22 -7.95
N GLN A 94 0.97 -3.54 -7.79
CA GLN A 94 0.02 -4.48 -8.38
C GLN A 94 -0.95 -4.90 -7.28
N LEU A 95 -2.23 -4.59 -7.44
CA LEU A 95 -3.30 -4.93 -6.49
C LEU A 95 -4.13 -6.06 -7.05
N LYS A 96 -4.19 -7.17 -6.33
CA LYS A 96 -4.94 -8.37 -6.68
C LYS A 96 -6.39 -8.30 -6.20
N PRO A 97 -7.30 -9.10 -6.80
CA PRO A 97 -8.71 -9.13 -6.38
C PRO A 97 -8.93 -9.52 -4.92
N ASP A 98 -8.04 -10.29 -4.32
CA ASP A 98 -8.09 -10.71 -2.91
C ASP A 98 -7.66 -9.60 -1.92
N GLY A 99 -7.22 -8.44 -2.42
CA GLY A 99 -6.72 -7.33 -1.62
C GLY A 99 -5.24 -7.40 -1.28
N CYS A 100 -4.53 -8.45 -1.70
CA CYS A 100 -3.08 -8.52 -1.56
C CYS A 100 -2.39 -7.75 -2.69
N TRP A 101 -1.27 -7.15 -2.38
CA TRP A 101 -0.55 -6.30 -3.30
C TRP A 101 0.96 -6.55 -3.24
N LYS A 102 1.62 -6.20 -4.34
CA LYS A 102 3.07 -6.22 -4.50
C LYS A 102 3.53 -4.83 -4.93
N ALA A 103 4.59 -4.33 -4.31
CA ALA A 103 5.20 -3.05 -4.63
C ALA A 103 6.62 -3.25 -5.14
N ASP A 104 6.96 -2.54 -6.20
CA ASP A 104 8.31 -2.50 -6.77
C ASP A 104 8.88 -1.09 -6.62
N GLY A 105 10.06 -0.99 -6.02
CA GLY A 105 10.81 0.26 -5.92
C GLY A 105 11.57 0.58 -7.21
N PRO A 106 11.78 1.87 -7.51
CA PRO A 106 12.58 2.25 -8.66
C PRO A 106 14.03 1.77 -8.49
N PRO A 107 14.62 1.05 -9.46
CA PRO A 107 15.99 0.52 -9.32
C PRO A 107 17.06 1.59 -9.06
N ALA A 108 16.82 2.82 -9.48
CA ALA A 108 17.73 3.95 -9.26
C ALA A 108 17.85 4.37 -7.79
N THR A 109 16.77 4.22 -7.01
CA THR A 109 16.70 4.60 -5.59
C THR A 109 16.60 3.40 -4.66
N GLN A 110 16.10 2.27 -5.17
CA GLN A 110 15.97 1.00 -4.45
C GLN A 110 16.63 -0.13 -5.26
N PRO A 111 17.97 -0.23 -5.20
CA PRO A 111 18.68 -1.32 -5.86
C PRO A 111 18.27 -2.67 -5.27
N ALA A 112 18.37 -3.74 -6.06
CA ALA A 112 17.99 -5.08 -5.63
C ALA A 112 18.80 -5.57 -4.41
N GLN A 113 20.06 -5.13 -4.30
CA GLN A 113 20.96 -5.52 -3.21
C GLN A 113 21.58 -4.30 -2.53
N LEU A 114 21.83 -4.45 -1.24
CA LEU A 114 22.58 -3.53 -0.39
C LEU A 114 23.83 -4.23 0.13
N THR A 115 24.76 -3.46 0.67
CA THR A 115 25.91 -4.00 1.40
C THR A 115 25.60 -3.98 2.89
N ASP A 116 25.63 -5.15 3.53
CA ASP A 116 25.49 -5.27 4.98
C ASP A 116 26.67 -4.57 5.68
N ALA A 117 26.36 -3.63 6.56
CA ALA A 117 27.38 -2.84 7.26
C ALA A 117 28.21 -3.67 8.25
N LEU A 118 27.68 -4.79 8.76
CA LEU A 118 28.37 -5.65 9.73
C LEU A 118 29.30 -6.66 9.03
N THR A 119 28.87 -7.25 7.91
CA THR A 119 29.56 -8.35 7.25
C THR A 119 30.27 -7.94 5.96
N GLY A 120 29.89 -6.80 5.36
CA GLY A 120 30.34 -6.37 4.03
C GLY A 120 29.78 -7.22 2.89
N ALA A 121 28.89 -8.17 3.18
CA ALA A 121 28.28 -9.03 2.16
C ALA A 121 27.09 -8.35 1.48
N PRO A 122 26.78 -8.72 0.22
CA PRO A 122 25.55 -8.28 -0.42
C PRO A 122 24.34 -8.93 0.26
N VAL A 123 23.30 -8.14 0.50
CA VAL A 123 22.02 -8.58 1.07
C VAL A 123 20.87 -8.03 0.25
N VAL A 124 19.75 -8.72 0.26
CA VAL A 124 18.55 -8.27 -0.45
C VAL A 124 18.05 -6.96 0.18
N ASN A 125 17.76 -5.99 -0.69
CA ASN A 125 17.14 -4.75 -0.25
C ASN A 125 15.64 -4.99 0.00
N PRO A 126 15.16 -4.82 1.24
CA PRO A 126 13.75 -5.09 1.56
C PRO A 126 12.76 -4.14 0.87
N LEU A 127 13.22 -2.99 0.39
CA LEU A 127 12.38 -2.01 -0.33
C LEU A 127 12.48 -2.10 -1.86
N ALA A 128 13.31 -3.00 -2.40
CA ALA A 128 13.35 -3.21 -3.85
C ALA A 128 12.05 -3.85 -4.35
N GLU A 129 11.54 -4.81 -3.61
CA GLU A 129 10.27 -5.49 -3.86
C GLU A 129 9.69 -5.93 -2.51
N PHE A 130 8.44 -5.59 -2.25
CA PHE A 130 7.76 -5.98 -1.03
C PHE A 130 6.26 -6.12 -1.25
N ASP A 131 5.58 -6.77 -0.34
CA ASP A 131 4.18 -7.11 -0.46
C ASP A 131 3.42 -6.92 0.85
N GLY A 132 2.12 -6.99 0.75
CA GLY A 132 1.20 -6.93 1.86
C GLY A 132 -0.21 -7.21 1.40
N CYS A 133 -1.15 -7.07 2.31
CA CYS A 133 -2.58 -7.20 2.01
C CYS A 133 -3.34 -6.07 2.69
N VAL A 134 -4.31 -5.52 1.98
CA VAL A 134 -5.29 -4.62 2.57
C VAL A 134 -6.06 -5.40 3.62
N ASP A 135 -6.21 -4.85 4.81
CA ASP A 135 -7.02 -5.50 5.84
C ASP A 135 -8.49 -5.54 5.39
N THR A 136 -8.95 -6.73 5.08
CA THR A 136 -10.34 -7.00 4.68
C THR A 136 -11.18 -7.50 5.86
N SER A 137 -10.58 -7.64 7.05
CA SER A 137 -11.28 -8.11 8.23
C SER A 137 -12.10 -6.98 8.85
N TRP A 138 -13.34 -6.86 8.41
CA TRP A 138 -14.37 -6.17 9.19
C TRP A 138 -14.93 -7.16 10.21
N ARG A 139 -14.51 -6.97 11.42
CA ARG A 139 -15.18 -7.58 12.55
C ARG A 139 -16.00 -6.56 13.31
#